data_71ad85697bb2015eb517161c89a838fc
#
_entry.id   71ad85697bb2015eb517161c89a838fc
#
_cell.length_a   1.000
_cell.length_b   1.000
_cell.length_c   1.000
_cell.angle_alpha   90.00
_cell.angle_beta   90.00
_cell.angle_gamma   90.00
#
_symmetry.space_group_name_H-M   'P 1'
#
loop_
_entity.id
_entity.type
_entity.pdbx_description
1 polymer ?
#
loop_
_entity_poly.entity_id
_entity_poly.type
_entity_poly.pdbx_seq_one_letter_code
_entity_poly.pdbx_strand_id
1 'polypeptide(L)'
;MAAIVSKWTKVLALGCSHGRHICPQAKAAVLLFKNRFKPDITIHLGDAIDTAAFRSGARGIDADSAEPVAPDIDGGMMFLRELKADTYLFGNHEARLTALSNSPNAVIAYASSRALFHIEEACQKIKTRIIPYDGIYQKMMIGDVLFTHGTFYNEMAARDMAEAYGSKVVFAHTHRAMQAPGRTMKPSQGYCVGTLTRKREMTYASFRRATMGWGMGLVAAEIREGKNPASQVWLFTGPSEGEDHGWRLPF
;
A
#
# COMPACT_ATOMS: atom_id res chain seq x y z
N MET A 1 23.39 -0.21 36.93
CA MET A 1 22.25 0.27 36.12
C MET A 1 21.87 -0.84 35.15
N ALA A 2 20.69 -1.44 35.29
CA ALA A 2 20.22 -2.43 34.32
C ALA A 2 20.01 -1.74 32.96
N ALA A 3 20.66 -2.25 31.92
CA ALA A 3 20.44 -1.77 30.57
C ALA A 3 18.98 -2.02 30.24
N ILE A 4 18.21 -0.97 30.03
CA ILE A 4 16.87 -1.10 29.45
C ILE A 4 17.07 -1.62 28.03
N VAL A 5 16.91 -2.91 27.84
CA VAL A 5 16.89 -3.52 26.51
C VAL A 5 15.63 -2.99 25.84
N SER A 6 15.77 -1.97 25.01
CA SER A 6 14.65 -1.43 24.23
C SER A 6 14.16 -2.52 23.28
N LYS A 7 12.88 -2.85 23.38
CA LYS A 7 12.22 -3.87 22.56
C LYS A 7 12.25 -3.44 21.09
N TRP A 8 12.60 -4.36 20.20
CA TRP A 8 12.43 -4.21 18.78
C TRP A 8 11.00 -4.58 18.36
N THR A 9 10.37 -3.71 17.61
CA THR A 9 9.02 -3.91 17.06
C THR A 9 9.14 -4.42 15.63
N LYS A 10 8.56 -5.57 15.35
CA LYS A 10 8.48 -6.14 14.01
C LYS A 10 7.32 -5.54 13.25
N VAL A 11 7.59 -4.99 12.08
CA VAL A 11 6.59 -4.36 11.21
C VAL A 11 6.56 -5.07 9.86
N LEU A 12 5.36 -5.38 9.39
CA LEU A 12 5.10 -5.83 8.02
C LEU A 12 4.32 -4.74 7.30
N ALA A 13 4.80 -4.29 6.14
CA ALA A 13 4.14 -3.30 5.31
C ALA A 13 4.01 -3.78 3.86
N LEU A 14 2.85 -3.56 3.28
CA LEU A 14 2.48 -3.89 1.90
C LEU A 14 1.37 -2.94 1.43
N GLY A 15 1.07 -2.92 0.13
CA GLY A 15 0.02 -2.03 -0.40
C GLY A 15 -0.37 -2.37 -1.83
N CYS A 16 -1.23 -1.56 -2.41
CA CYS A 16 -1.68 -1.69 -3.80
C CYS A 16 -2.20 -3.10 -4.13
N SER A 17 -3.16 -3.58 -3.34
CA SER A 17 -3.81 -4.89 -3.53
C SER A 17 -5.01 -4.84 -4.48
N HIS A 18 -5.61 -3.64 -4.67
CA HIS A 18 -6.66 -3.34 -5.65
C HIS A 18 -7.82 -4.34 -5.67
N GLY A 19 -8.42 -4.55 -4.49
CA GLY A 19 -9.68 -5.28 -4.35
C GLY A 19 -9.65 -6.68 -4.93
N ARG A 20 -10.54 -6.92 -5.86
CA ARG A 20 -10.67 -8.22 -6.56
C ARG A 20 -9.50 -8.58 -7.47
N HIS A 21 -8.63 -7.61 -7.81
CA HIS A 21 -7.49 -7.79 -8.70
C HIS A 21 -6.23 -8.32 -8.00
N ILE A 22 -6.31 -8.56 -6.69
CA ILE A 22 -5.18 -9.15 -5.96
C ILE A 22 -4.75 -10.49 -6.57
N CYS A 23 -3.46 -10.63 -6.82
CA CYS A 23 -2.90 -11.88 -7.31
C CYS A 23 -2.99 -12.97 -6.22
N PRO A 24 -3.66 -14.12 -6.47
CA PRO A 24 -3.80 -15.18 -5.46
C PRO A 24 -2.47 -15.70 -4.93
N GLN A 25 -1.45 -15.80 -5.78
CA GLN A 25 -0.11 -16.24 -5.39
C GLN A 25 0.58 -15.21 -4.49
N ALA A 26 0.45 -13.91 -4.80
CA ALA A 26 0.98 -12.83 -3.97
C ALA A 26 0.28 -12.80 -2.60
N LYS A 27 -1.05 -12.94 -2.59
CA LYS A 27 -1.84 -13.04 -1.35
C LYS A 27 -1.36 -14.20 -0.47
N ALA A 28 -1.23 -15.40 -1.05
CA ALA A 28 -0.76 -16.58 -0.33
C ALA A 28 0.66 -16.38 0.23
N ALA A 29 1.57 -15.81 -0.56
CA ALA A 29 2.94 -15.53 -0.14
C ALA A 29 3.00 -14.52 1.02
N VAL A 30 2.22 -13.44 0.95
CA VAL A 30 2.13 -12.44 2.02
C VAL A 30 1.61 -13.05 3.33
N LEU A 31 0.55 -13.84 3.26
CA LEU A 31 -0.02 -14.49 4.44
C LEU A 31 0.96 -15.52 5.04
N LEU A 32 1.66 -16.28 4.21
CA LEU A 32 2.73 -17.19 4.66
C LEU A 32 3.87 -16.40 5.32
N PHE A 33 4.33 -15.30 4.69
CA PHE A 33 5.35 -14.44 5.26
C PHE A 33 4.93 -13.92 6.64
N LYS A 34 3.73 -13.36 6.73
CA LYS A 34 3.20 -12.87 8.01
C LYS A 34 3.22 -13.95 9.10
N ASN A 35 2.77 -15.16 8.77
CA ASN A 35 2.71 -16.27 9.72
C ASN A 35 4.10 -16.70 10.22
N ARG A 36 5.13 -16.59 9.38
CA ARG A 36 6.52 -16.94 9.73
C ARG A 36 7.24 -15.79 10.43
N PHE A 37 7.13 -14.58 9.93
CA PHE A 37 7.79 -13.38 10.46
C PHE A 37 7.18 -12.96 11.81
N LYS A 38 5.87 -13.18 12.00
CA LYS A 38 5.09 -12.80 13.20
C LYS A 38 5.28 -11.32 13.56
N PRO A 39 4.84 -10.39 12.70
CA PRO A 39 4.96 -8.96 12.96
C PRO A 39 4.11 -8.57 14.19
N ASP A 40 4.62 -7.61 14.96
CA ASP A 40 3.87 -6.93 16.02
C ASP A 40 2.85 -5.95 15.42
N ILE A 41 3.18 -5.35 14.25
CA ILE A 41 2.35 -4.38 13.54
C ILE A 41 2.29 -4.76 12.06
N THR A 42 1.10 -4.80 11.49
CA THR A 42 0.86 -5.01 10.06
C THR A 42 0.18 -3.79 9.46
N ILE A 43 0.79 -3.20 8.44
CA ILE A 43 0.34 -1.96 7.79
C ILE A 43 -0.02 -2.25 6.34
N HIS A 44 -1.24 -1.89 5.93
CA HIS A 44 -1.59 -1.76 4.52
C HIS A 44 -1.41 -0.30 4.09
N LEU A 45 -0.51 -0.07 3.14
CA LEU A 45 -0.05 1.26 2.71
C LEU A 45 -0.97 1.94 1.69
N GLY A 46 -2.22 1.49 1.54
CA GLY A 46 -3.19 2.13 0.65
C GLY A 46 -3.46 1.36 -0.64
N ASP A 47 -4.45 1.84 -1.37
CA ASP A 47 -4.97 1.21 -2.57
C ASP A 47 -5.34 -0.27 -2.30
N ALA A 48 -6.12 -0.48 -1.22
CA ALA A 48 -6.67 -1.81 -0.94
C ALA A 48 -7.82 -2.15 -1.89
N ILE A 49 -8.44 -1.14 -2.48
CA ILE A 49 -9.51 -1.22 -3.49
C ILE A 49 -9.07 -0.50 -4.76
N ASP A 50 -9.67 -0.83 -5.91
CA ASP A 50 -9.30 -0.20 -7.19
C ASP A 50 -10.16 1.02 -7.53
N THR A 51 -11.44 0.98 -7.22
CA THR A 51 -12.39 2.06 -7.52
C THR A 51 -12.40 2.49 -8.99
N ALA A 52 -12.18 1.56 -9.92
CA ALA A 52 -12.09 1.84 -11.35
C ALA A 52 -13.33 2.55 -11.90
N ALA A 53 -14.53 2.12 -11.46
CA ALA A 53 -15.79 2.75 -11.87
C ALA A 53 -15.92 4.24 -11.49
N PHE A 54 -15.14 4.70 -10.52
CA PHE A 54 -15.09 6.11 -10.08
C PHE A 54 -13.93 6.89 -10.69
N ARG A 55 -13.14 6.28 -11.57
CA ARG A 55 -11.98 6.94 -12.16
C ARG A 55 -12.41 8.08 -13.10
N SER A 56 -11.70 9.20 -13.03
CA SER A 56 -11.89 10.32 -13.96
C SER A 56 -11.60 9.83 -15.39
N GLY A 57 -12.56 10.01 -16.29
CA GLY A 57 -12.51 9.51 -17.65
C GLY A 57 -13.19 8.16 -17.87
N ALA A 58 -13.57 7.44 -16.82
CA ALA A 58 -14.47 6.30 -16.95
C ALA A 58 -15.82 6.79 -17.47
N ARG A 59 -16.26 6.24 -18.60
CA ARG A 59 -17.52 6.59 -19.26
C ARG A 59 -18.28 5.31 -19.56
N GLY A 60 -19.60 5.36 -19.72
CA GLY A 60 -20.47 4.21 -19.82
C GLY A 60 -20.12 3.13 -20.85
N ILE A 61 -19.14 3.39 -21.72
CA ILE A 61 -18.61 2.44 -22.71
C ILE A 61 -17.22 1.89 -22.34
N ASP A 62 -16.57 2.42 -21.29
CA ASP A 62 -15.25 1.97 -20.87
C ASP A 62 -15.34 0.74 -19.99
N ALA A 63 -14.38 -0.16 -20.09
CA ALA A 63 -14.27 -1.33 -19.21
C ALA A 63 -14.23 -0.93 -17.73
N ASP A 64 -13.59 0.20 -17.41
CA ASP A 64 -13.53 0.73 -16.05
C ASP A 64 -14.90 1.10 -15.47
N SER A 65 -15.79 1.74 -16.26
CA SER A 65 -17.13 2.11 -15.78
C SER A 65 -18.05 0.90 -15.59
N ALA A 66 -17.72 -0.24 -16.20
CA ALA A 66 -18.41 -1.50 -16.01
C ALA A 66 -17.89 -2.32 -14.82
N GLU A 67 -16.77 -1.90 -14.20
CA GLU A 67 -16.22 -2.59 -13.04
C GLU A 67 -17.18 -2.57 -11.85
N PRO A 68 -17.49 -3.73 -11.25
CA PRO A 68 -18.44 -3.79 -10.16
C PRO A 68 -17.87 -3.23 -8.87
N VAL A 69 -18.50 -2.21 -8.32
CA VAL A 69 -18.04 -1.48 -7.13
C VAL A 69 -18.07 -2.36 -5.87
N ALA A 70 -19.16 -3.07 -5.62
CA ALA A 70 -19.31 -3.86 -4.40
C ALA A 70 -18.28 -5.01 -4.32
N PRO A 71 -18.10 -5.87 -5.35
CA PRO A 71 -17.05 -6.90 -5.33
C PRO A 71 -15.62 -6.36 -5.20
N ASP A 72 -15.34 -5.17 -5.69
CA ASP A 72 -14.04 -4.52 -5.51
C ASP A 72 -13.80 -4.17 -4.04
N ILE A 73 -14.76 -3.49 -3.41
CA ILE A 73 -14.67 -3.13 -1.99
C ILE A 73 -14.61 -4.40 -1.12
N ASP A 74 -15.51 -5.35 -1.35
CA ASP A 74 -15.56 -6.61 -0.59
C ASP A 74 -14.25 -7.38 -0.68
N GLY A 75 -13.64 -7.43 -1.87
CA GLY A 75 -12.33 -8.05 -2.09
C GLY A 75 -11.22 -7.39 -1.27
N GLY A 76 -11.16 -6.06 -1.26
CA GLY A 76 -10.20 -5.30 -0.47
C GLY A 76 -10.39 -5.49 1.04
N MET A 77 -11.63 -5.39 1.51
CA MET A 77 -11.97 -5.56 2.93
C MET A 77 -11.75 -7.00 3.42
N MET A 78 -12.04 -7.98 2.58
CA MET A 78 -11.75 -9.39 2.87
C MET A 78 -10.24 -9.61 3.02
N PHE A 79 -9.43 -9.04 2.14
CA PHE A 79 -7.98 -9.16 2.25
C PHE A 79 -7.44 -8.49 3.52
N LEU A 80 -7.88 -7.27 3.86
CA LEU A 80 -7.49 -6.60 5.12
C LEU A 80 -7.84 -7.45 6.35
N ARG A 81 -9.00 -8.10 6.34
CA ARG A 81 -9.43 -9.02 7.41
C ARG A 81 -8.53 -10.26 7.51
N GLU A 82 -8.24 -10.92 6.40
CA GLU A 82 -7.35 -12.09 6.38
C GLU A 82 -5.93 -11.72 6.79
N LEU A 83 -5.46 -10.58 6.32
CA LEU A 83 -4.17 -9.99 6.67
C LEU A 83 -4.14 -9.59 8.16
N LYS A 84 -5.29 -9.38 8.81
CA LYS A 84 -5.38 -8.78 10.15
C LYS A 84 -4.54 -7.50 10.21
N ALA A 85 -4.79 -6.58 9.29
CA ALA A 85 -4.08 -5.30 9.24
C ALA A 85 -4.41 -4.46 10.49
N ASP A 86 -3.40 -3.99 11.20
CA ASP A 86 -3.58 -3.08 12.34
C ASP A 86 -3.88 -1.67 11.87
N THR A 87 -3.26 -1.26 10.77
CA THR A 87 -3.43 0.05 10.16
C THR A 87 -3.61 -0.06 8.66
N TYR A 88 -4.55 0.72 8.15
CA TYR A 88 -4.80 0.92 6.74
C TYR A 88 -4.64 2.40 6.41
N LEU A 89 -3.58 2.76 5.72
CA LEU A 89 -3.43 4.08 5.15
C LEU A 89 -4.25 4.14 3.87
N PHE A 90 -5.09 5.14 3.71
CA PHE A 90 -5.77 5.34 2.42
C PHE A 90 -4.75 5.72 1.36
N GLY A 91 -4.94 5.24 0.13
CA GLY A 91 -4.20 5.66 -1.03
C GLY A 91 -5.01 6.62 -1.90
N ASN A 92 -4.50 6.90 -3.09
CA ASN A 92 -5.18 7.79 -4.02
C ASN A 92 -6.49 7.18 -4.58
N HIS A 93 -6.66 5.87 -4.54
CA HIS A 93 -7.91 5.21 -4.94
C HIS A 93 -9.01 5.44 -3.91
N GLU A 94 -8.74 5.32 -2.63
CA GLU A 94 -9.67 5.67 -1.56
C GLU A 94 -9.94 7.19 -1.51
N ALA A 95 -8.91 8.01 -1.72
CA ALA A 95 -9.02 9.47 -1.77
C ALA A 95 -9.96 9.95 -2.89
N ARG A 96 -10.04 9.20 -3.99
CA ARG A 96 -11.00 9.46 -5.07
C ARG A 96 -12.43 9.40 -4.58
N LEU A 97 -12.77 8.40 -3.76
CA LEU A 97 -14.11 8.30 -3.16
C LEU A 97 -14.39 9.49 -2.23
N THR A 98 -13.40 9.88 -1.41
CA THR A 98 -13.51 11.07 -0.54
C THR A 98 -13.76 12.33 -1.34
N ALA A 99 -13.04 12.54 -2.45
CA ALA A 99 -13.27 13.69 -3.31
C ALA A 99 -14.65 13.65 -3.98
N LEU A 100 -15.08 12.49 -4.47
CA LEU A 100 -16.36 12.32 -5.17
C LEU A 100 -17.56 12.33 -4.24
N SER A 101 -17.40 12.09 -2.94
CA SER A 101 -18.50 12.26 -1.96
C SER A 101 -19.00 13.70 -1.88
N ASN A 102 -18.19 14.66 -2.33
CA ASN A 102 -18.55 16.08 -2.46
C ASN A 102 -18.90 16.48 -3.92
N SER A 103 -19.17 15.53 -4.79
CA SER A 103 -19.52 15.79 -6.19
C SER A 103 -20.83 16.60 -6.29
N PRO A 104 -20.92 17.57 -7.23
CA PRO A 104 -22.17 18.24 -7.52
C PRO A 104 -23.22 17.29 -8.14
N ASN A 105 -22.81 16.15 -8.66
CA ASN A 105 -23.73 15.10 -9.09
C ASN A 105 -24.17 14.26 -7.89
N ALA A 106 -25.45 14.40 -7.51
CA ALA A 106 -26.01 13.75 -6.33
C ALA A 106 -25.91 12.21 -6.35
N VAL A 107 -25.97 11.57 -7.52
CA VAL A 107 -25.83 10.11 -7.65
C VAL A 107 -24.39 9.68 -7.37
N ILE A 108 -23.42 10.40 -7.92
CA ILE A 108 -21.99 10.15 -7.69
C ILE A 108 -21.66 10.40 -6.23
N ALA A 109 -22.09 11.51 -5.66
CA ALA A 109 -21.88 11.84 -4.25
C ALA A 109 -22.44 10.76 -3.32
N TYR A 110 -23.67 10.31 -3.59
CA TYR A 110 -24.32 9.24 -2.81
C TYR A 110 -23.57 7.92 -2.93
N ALA A 111 -23.23 7.49 -4.17
CA ALA A 111 -22.53 6.23 -4.40
C ALA A 111 -21.15 6.22 -3.72
N SER A 112 -20.39 7.31 -3.83
CA SER A 112 -19.07 7.45 -3.21
C SER A 112 -19.15 7.47 -1.69
N SER A 113 -20.13 8.18 -1.11
CA SER A 113 -20.37 8.21 0.33
C SER A 113 -20.75 6.83 0.86
N ARG A 114 -21.58 6.07 0.13
CA ARG A 114 -21.94 4.70 0.51
C ARG A 114 -20.77 3.74 0.45
N ALA A 115 -19.89 3.90 -0.55
CA ALA A 115 -18.64 3.13 -0.66
C ALA A 115 -17.70 3.41 0.52
N LEU A 116 -17.48 4.68 0.88
CA LEU A 116 -16.67 5.07 2.04
C LEU A 116 -17.25 4.50 3.34
N PHE A 117 -18.55 4.66 3.55
CA PHE A 117 -19.22 4.11 4.74
C PHE A 117 -19.02 2.60 4.87
N HIS A 118 -19.12 1.86 3.75
CA HIS A 118 -18.88 0.41 3.75
C HIS A 118 -17.44 0.05 4.15
N ILE A 119 -16.44 0.79 3.63
CA ILE A 119 -15.02 0.60 3.98
C ILE A 119 -14.80 0.89 5.47
N GLU A 120 -15.31 2.02 5.98
CA GLU A 120 -15.16 2.43 7.38
C GLU A 120 -15.80 1.42 8.34
N GLU A 121 -17.04 0.99 8.01
CA GLU A 121 -17.75 -0.03 8.80
C GLU A 121 -16.99 -1.37 8.81
N ALA A 122 -16.47 -1.81 7.66
CA ALA A 122 -15.69 -3.03 7.57
C ALA A 122 -14.40 -2.94 8.40
N CYS A 123 -13.67 -1.82 8.30
CA CYS A 123 -12.46 -1.58 9.09
C CYS A 123 -12.75 -1.52 10.59
N GLN A 124 -13.87 -0.89 10.99
CA GLN A 124 -14.29 -0.86 12.39
C GLN A 124 -14.56 -2.28 12.93
N LYS A 125 -15.26 -3.12 12.17
CA LYS A 125 -15.56 -4.51 12.55
C LYS A 125 -14.30 -5.35 12.76
N ILE A 126 -13.25 -5.13 11.97
CA ILE A 126 -11.98 -5.85 12.09
C ILE A 126 -10.94 -5.11 12.95
N LYS A 127 -11.32 -3.98 13.54
CA LYS A 127 -10.47 -3.13 14.39
C LYS A 127 -9.21 -2.58 13.70
N THR A 128 -9.28 -2.37 12.40
CA THR A 128 -8.21 -1.75 11.60
C THR A 128 -8.34 -0.24 11.68
N ARG A 129 -7.27 0.44 12.11
CA ARG A 129 -7.20 1.90 12.14
C ARG A 129 -7.03 2.45 10.73
N ILE A 130 -7.90 3.39 10.31
CA ILE A 130 -7.75 4.12 9.06
C ILE A 130 -6.92 5.38 9.29
N ILE A 131 -5.99 5.66 8.36
CA ILE A 131 -5.30 6.96 8.23
C ILE A 131 -5.66 7.51 6.86
N PRO A 132 -6.40 8.64 6.77
CA PRO A 132 -6.81 9.24 5.50
C PRO A 132 -5.60 9.61 4.62
N TYR A 133 -5.81 9.61 3.30
CA TYR A 133 -4.82 10.11 2.35
C TYR A 133 -4.78 11.64 2.37
N ASP A 134 -3.61 12.19 2.58
CA ASP A 134 -3.36 13.64 2.59
C ASP A 134 -2.06 13.98 1.82
N GLY A 135 -1.87 13.32 0.70
CA GLY A 135 -0.69 13.52 -0.14
C GLY A 135 0.61 13.42 0.65
N ILE A 136 1.46 14.45 0.56
CA ILE A 136 2.75 14.51 1.25
C ILE A 136 2.63 14.66 2.79
N TYR A 137 1.45 15.00 3.30
CA TYR A 137 1.22 15.17 4.74
C TYR A 137 0.77 13.87 5.42
N GLN A 138 0.37 12.84 4.66
CA GLN A 138 0.05 11.54 5.23
C GLN A 138 1.32 10.89 5.80
N LYS A 139 1.39 10.75 7.12
CA LYS A 139 2.56 10.24 7.84
C LYS A 139 2.16 9.33 8.99
N MET A 140 2.76 8.14 9.01
CA MET A 140 2.76 7.26 10.18
C MET A 140 4.21 6.96 10.53
N MET A 141 4.67 7.44 11.68
CA MET A 141 6.05 7.23 12.15
C MET A 141 6.10 6.07 13.15
N ILE A 142 7.07 5.20 13.00
CA ILE A 142 7.49 4.21 14.00
C ILE A 142 9.01 4.34 14.10
N GLY A 143 9.51 4.81 15.23
CA GLY A 143 10.93 5.10 15.40
C GLY A 143 11.47 6.10 14.36
N ASP A 144 12.45 5.66 13.56
CA ASP A 144 13.07 6.43 12.48
C ASP A 144 12.52 6.09 11.07
N VAL A 145 11.43 5.30 11.00
CA VAL A 145 10.83 4.89 9.73
C VAL A 145 9.46 5.54 9.56
N LEU A 146 9.27 6.18 8.41
CA LEU A 146 8.01 6.76 7.98
C LEU A 146 7.28 5.78 7.06
N PHE A 147 5.99 5.60 7.31
CA PHE A 147 5.07 4.83 6.47
C PHE A 147 4.03 5.78 5.88
N THR A 148 3.82 5.69 4.56
CA THR A 148 2.85 6.51 3.81
C THR A 148 2.39 5.75 2.57
N HIS A 149 1.29 6.16 1.95
CA HIS A 149 0.94 5.61 0.63
C HIS A 149 1.95 6.02 -0.44
N GLY A 150 2.37 7.27 -0.43
CA GLY A 150 3.25 7.85 -1.42
C GLY A 150 2.53 8.84 -2.34
N THR A 151 3.32 9.70 -2.98
CA THR A 151 2.85 10.78 -3.86
C THR A 151 3.64 10.87 -5.15
N PHE A 152 4.91 10.49 -5.13
CA PHE A 152 5.73 10.50 -6.33
C PHE A 152 5.53 9.21 -7.13
N TYR A 153 5.41 9.35 -8.46
CA TYR A 153 5.13 8.23 -9.38
C TYR A 153 6.17 8.06 -10.48
N ASN A 154 7.24 8.87 -10.48
CA ASN A 154 8.33 8.78 -11.43
C ASN A 154 9.24 7.55 -11.19
N GLU A 155 10.19 7.34 -12.09
CA GLU A 155 11.12 6.21 -12.03
C GLU A 155 12.07 6.27 -10.82
N MET A 156 12.27 7.46 -10.25
CA MET A 156 13.12 7.69 -9.10
C MET A 156 12.35 7.89 -7.79
N ALA A 157 11.07 7.51 -7.76
CA ALA A 157 10.18 7.78 -6.63
C ALA A 157 10.76 7.35 -5.29
N ALA A 158 11.47 6.23 -5.20
CA ALA A 158 12.07 5.78 -3.94
C ALA A 158 13.12 6.77 -3.41
N ARG A 159 13.99 7.27 -4.29
CA ARG A 159 14.96 8.31 -3.92
C ARG A 159 14.28 9.61 -3.55
N ASP A 160 13.35 10.06 -4.39
CA ASP A 160 12.69 11.34 -4.23
C ASP A 160 11.84 11.39 -2.94
N MET A 161 11.20 10.27 -2.57
CA MET A 161 10.50 10.13 -1.29
C MET A 161 11.49 10.20 -0.10
N ALA A 162 12.62 9.51 -0.21
CA ALA A 162 13.66 9.57 0.83
C ALA A 162 14.20 11.00 1.03
N GLU A 163 14.46 11.71 -0.07
CA GLU A 163 14.94 13.10 -0.06
C GLU A 163 13.89 14.07 0.51
N ALA A 164 12.63 13.94 0.09
CA ALA A 164 11.55 14.80 0.55
C ALA A 164 11.28 14.72 2.05
N TYR A 165 11.44 13.54 2.64
CA TYR A 165 11.20 13.35 4.07
C TYR A 165 12.47 13.33 4.92
N GLY A 166 13.65 13.22 4.32
CA GLY A 166 14.94 13.16 5.03
C GLY A 166 15.03 12.01 6.03
N SER A 167 14.40 10.85 5.71
CA SER A 167 14.28 9.69 6.61
C SER A 167 14.23 8.38 5.83
N LYS A 168 14.13 7.24 6.53
CA LYS A 168 13.70 6.00 5.92
C LYS A 168 12.21 6.07 5.66
N VAL A 169 11.78 5.84 4.40
CA VAL A 169 10.39 5.94 3.97
C VAL A 169 9.95 4.65 3.32
N VAL A 170 8.91 4.04 3.84
CA VAL A 170 8.26 2.86 3.27
C VAL A 170 6.94 3.31 2.65
N PHE A 171 6.74 3.03 1.37
CA PHE A 171 5.58 3.50 0.63
C PHE A 171 5.16 2.52 -0.49
N ALA A 172 4.01 2.76 -1.11
CA ALA A 172 3.43 1.99 -2.20
C ALA A 172 3.27 2.82 -3.49
N HIS A 173 2.09 2.99 -4.03
CA HIS A 173 1.66 3.91 -5.08
C HIS A 173 2.22 3.64 -6.49
N THR A 174 3.54 3.49 -6.65
CA THR A 174 4.14 3.37 -7.99
C THR A 174 4.03 1.98 -8.61
N HIS A 175 3.61 1.00 -7.83
CA HIS A 175 3.59 -0.43 -8.19
C HIS A 175 4.97 -1.00 -8.56
N ARG A 176 6.06 -0.30 -8.29
CA ARG A 176 7.42 -0.76 -8.55
C ARG A 176 8.09 -1.14 -7.24
N ALA A 177 8.43 -2.41 -7.09
CA ALA A 177 9.23 -2.86 -5.95
C ALA A 177 10.67 -2.34 -6.13
N MET A 178 11.03 -1.29 -5.36
CA MET A 178 12.33 -0.64 -5.48
C MET A 178 12.82 -0.06 -4.16
N GLN A 179 14.13 0.06 -4.03
CA GLN A 179 14.75 0.80 -2.95
C GLN A 179 15.86 1.70 -3.50
N ALA A 180 16.02 2.88 -2.91
CA ALA A 180 17.08 3.79 -3.29
C ALA A 180 17.47 4.72 -2.13
N PRO A 181 18.77 5.04 -1.97
CA PRO A 181 19.22 6.05 -1.03
C PRO A 181 18.80 7.45 -1.50
N GLY A 182 18.46 8.31 -0.57
CA GLY A 182 18.29 9.74 -0.83
C GLY A 182 19.65 10.46 -0.81
N ARG A 183 19.75 11.54 -1.56
CA ARG A 183 20.95 12.41 -1.62
C ARG A 183 20.83 13.52 -0.58
N THR A 184 20.80 13.14 0.69
CA THR A 184 20.64 14.05 1.82
C THR A 184 21.82 13.93 2.79
N MET A 185 22.10 15.00 3.55
CA MET A 185 23.18 15.00 4.54
C MET A 185 22.93 13.98 5.67
N LYS A 186 21.67 13.73 6.02
CA LYS A 186 21.28 12.66 6.93
C LYS A 186 21.01 11.40 6.12
N PRO A 187 21.41 10.21 6.60
CA PRO A 187 21.04 8.96 5.95
C PRO A 187 19.55 8.86 5.75
N SER A 188 19.14 8.73 4.49
CA SER A 188 17.74 8.53 4.10
C SER A 188 17.63 7.43 3.05
N GLN A 189 16.56 6.68 3.07
CA GLN A 189 16.35 5.53 2.19
C GLN A 189 14.86 5.39 1.88
N GLY A 190 14.52 5.27 0.61
CA GLY A 190 13.15 4.96 0.19
C GLY A 190 12.98 3.48 -0.14
N TYR A 191 11.86 2.93 0.26
CA TYR A 191 11.43 1.55 -0.01
C TYR A 191 10.02 1.58 -0.55
N CYS A 192 9.84 1.30 -1.84
CA CYS A 192 8.54 1.08 -2.43
C CYS A 192 8.21 -0.41 -2.43
N VAL A 193 7.07 -0.77 -1.85
CA VAL A 193 6.65 -2.17 -1.73
C VAL A 193 6.17 -2.77 -3.06
N GLY A 194 5.99 -1.96 -4.11
CA GLY A 194 5.40 -2.43 -5.36
C GLY A 194 3.89 -2.61 -5.27
N THR A 195 3.37 -3.69 -5.83
CA THR A 195 1.94 -4.03 -5.85
C THR A 195 1.72 -5.50 -5.50
N LEU A 196 0.47 -5.87 -5.23
CA LEU A 196 0.06 -7.28 -5.08
C LEU A 196 -0.87 -7.71 -6.22
N THR A 197 -0.98 -6.91 -7.29
CA THR A 197 -1.79 -7.23 -8.47
C THR A 197 -0.91 -7.60 -9.66
N ARG A 198 -1.50 -8.29 -10.63
CA ARG A 198 -0.88 -8.51 -11.92
C ARG A 198 -1.22 -7.34 -12.85
N LYS A 199 -0.22 -6.82 -13.55
CA LYS A 199 -0.40 -5.72 -14.49
C LYS A 199 -1.51 -5.99 -15.51
N ARG A 200 -1.59 -7.21 -16.03
CA ARG A 200 -2.60 -7.64 -17.02
C ARG A 200 -4.05 -7.57 -16.49
N GLU A 201 -4.24 -7.60 -15.17
CA GLU A 201 -5.56 -7.50 -14.55
C GLU A 201 -6.06 -6.04 -14.44
N MET A 202 -5.18 -5.07 -14.73
CA MET A 202 -5.47 -3.65 -14.58
C MET A 202 -5.62 -3.00 -15.96
N THR A 203 -6.84 -2.63 -16.33
CA THR A 203 -7.17 -2.10 -17.66
C THR A 203 -6.35 -0.87 -18.05
N TYR A 204 -6.05 0.02 -17.08
CA TYR A 204 -5.27 1.24 -17.30
C TYR A 204 -3.76 1.00 -17.37
N ALA A 205 -3.30 -0.18 -17.00
CA ALA A 205 -1.86 -0.49 -16.90
C ALA A 205 -1.25 -0.96 -18.23
N SER A 206 -2.10 -1.34 -19.20
CA SER A 206 -1.63 -1.91 -20.46
C SER A 206 -0.82 -0.90 -21.28
N PHE A 207 0.32 -1.36 -21.83
CA PHE A 207 1.11 -0.69 -22.88
C PHE A 207 1.66 0.73 -22.56
N ARG A 208 1.79 1.11 -21.29
CA ARG A 208 2.42 2.38 -20.92
C ARG A 208 3.84 2.17 -20.40
N ARG A 209 4.79 3.00 -20.83
CA ARG A 209 6.18 2.98 -20.31
C ARG A 209 6.21 3.05 -18.77
N ALA A 210 5.37 3.87 -18.19
CA ALA A 210 5.27 4.03 -16.75
C ALA A 210 4.90 2.75 -15.98
N THR A 211 4.27 1.77 -16.64
CA THR A 211 3.84 0.50 -16.04
C THR A 211 4.80 -0.66 -16.32
N MET A 212 5.85 -0.46 -17.10
CA MET A 212 6.78 -1.54 -17.47
C MET A 212 7.60 -2.07 -16.29
N GLY A 213 7.86 -1.23 -15.29
CA GLY A 213 8.62 -1.61 -14.09
C GLY A 213 7.76 -2.08 -12.91
N TRP A 214 6.50 -2.44 -13.13
CA TRP A 214 5.65 -2.97 -12.06
C TRP A 214 6.20 -4.29 -11.53
N GLY A 215 6.23 -4.43 -10.21
CA GLY A 215 6.71 -5.61 -9.53
C GLY A 215 6.01 -5.81 -8.19
N MET A 216 5.90 -7.06 -7.79
CA MET A 216 5.30 -7.45 -6.52
C MET A 216 6.33 -7.35 -5.39
N GLY A 217 5.88 -6.98 -4.20
CA GLY A 217 6.76 -6.97 -3.05
C GLY A 217 6.05 -6.66 -1.73
N LEU A 218 6.84 -6.73 -0.68
CA LEU A 218 6.48 -6.36 0.68
C LEU A 218 7.72 -5.86 1.41
N VAL A 219 7.53 -5.11 2.48
CA VAL A 219 8.60 -4.68 3.38
C VAL A 219 8.39 -5.30 4.75
N ALA A 220 9.45 -5.89 5.28
CA ALA A 220 9.57 -6.20 6.70
C ALA A 220 10.57 -5.25 7.35
N ALA A 221 10.30 -4.87 8.61
CA ALA A 221 11.22 -4.06 9.38
C ALA A 221 11.27 -4.51 10.83
N GLU A 222 12.43 -4.31 11.46
CA GLU A 222 12.58 -4.34 12.90
C GLU A 222 13.00 -2.94 13.35
N ILE A 223 12.22 -2.35 14.24
CA ILE A 223 12.32 -0.94 14.62
C ILE A 223 12.41 -0.83 16.12
N ARG A 224 13.37 -0.07 16.59
CA ARG A 224 13.55 0.30 17.99
C ARG A 224 13.21 1.78 18.15
N GLU A 225 12.25 2.07 19.03
CA GLU A 225 11.86 3.43 19.36
C GLU A 225 12.67 3.99 20.55
N GLY A 226 12.53 5.28 20.82
CA GLY A 226 13.13 5.96 21.97
C GLY A 226 14.12 7.05 21.59
N LYS A 227 15.01 7.43 22.53
CA LYS A 227 15.96 8.55 22.34
C LYS A 227 16.96 8.31 21.21
N ASN A 228 17.33 7.06 20.96
CA ASN A 228 18.22 6.66 19.87
C ASN A 228 17.49 5.62 19.01
N PRO A 229 16.57 6.05 18.14
CA PRO A 229 15.83 5.14 17.28
C PRO A 229 16.78 4.44 16.31
N ALA A 230 16.48 3.18 16.00
CA ALA A 230 17.22 2.39 15.04
C ALA A 230 16.29 1.45 14.31
N SER A 231 16.57 1.16 13.05
CA SER A 231 15.76 0.25 12.29
C SER A 231 16.58 -0.53 11.26
N GLN A 232 16.13 -1.76 11.01
CA GLN A 232 16.51 -2.55 9.86
C GLN A 232 15.27 -2.73 8.99
N VAL A 233 15.40 -2.47 7.70
CA VAL A 233 14.28 -2.51 6.74
C VAL A 233 14.70 -3.37 5.56
N TRP A 234 13.88 -4.35 5.20
CA TRP A 234 14.11 -5.28 4.10
C TRP A 234 12.96 -5.24 3.11
N LEU A 235 13.28 -5.03 1.86
CA LEU A 235 12.35 -5.19 0.74
C LEU A 235 12.47 -6.62 0.20
N PHE A 236 11.35 -7.34 0.18
CA PHE A 236 11.24 -8.65 -0.46
C PHE A 236 10.41 -8.51 -1.73
N THR A 237 10.95 -8.98 -2.84
CA THR A 237 10.28 -8.89 -4.14
C THR A 237 9.74 -10.24 -4.56
N GLY A 238 8.54 -10.22 -5.13
CA GLY A 238 7.95 -11.38 -5.80
C GLY A 238 8.36 -11.47 -7.26
N PRO A 239 7.84 -12.47 -7.99
CA PRO A 239 8.09 -12.61 -9.41
C PRO A 239 7.54 -11.42 -10.19
N SER A 240 8.25 -11.02 -11.25
CA SER A 240 7.76 -10.07 -12.23
C SER A 240 6.67 -10.72 -13.10
N GLU A 241 5.87 -9.89 -13.79
CA GLU A 241 4.85 -10.42 -14.69
C GLU A 241 5.48 -11.23 -15.83
N GLY A 242 4.99 -12.45 -16.05
CA GLY A 242 5.54 -13.39 -17.02
C GLY A 242 6.58 -14.36 -16.49
N GLU A 243 7.05 -14.15 -15.26
CA GLU A 243 7.94 -15.09 -14.59
C GLU A 243 7.11 -16.16 -13.85
N ASP A 244 7.48 -17.42 -14.02
CA ASP A 244 6.72 -18.57 -13.49
C ASP A 244 7.33 -19.15 -12.20
N HIS A 245 8.39 -18.53 -11.68
CA HIS A 245 8.95 -18.88 -10.39
C HIS A 245 8.12 -18.25 -9.26
N GLY A 246 7.81 -19.01 -8.25
CA GLY A 246 7.07 -18.50 -7.08
C GLY A 246 7.88 -17.47 -6.26
N TRP A 247 7.23 -16.91 -5.26
CA TRP A 247 7.90 -16.05 -4.27
C TRP A 247 9.02 -16.83 -3.56
N ARG A 248 10.20 -16.22 -3.49
CA ARG A 248 11.30 -16.72 -2.67
C ARG A 248 11.32 -15.95 -1.36
N LEU A 249 10.82 -16.59 -0.32
CA LEU A 249 10.81 -16.03 1.03
C LEU A 249 12.04 -16.52 1.80
N PRO A 250 12.54 -15.75 2.79
CA PRO A 250 13.79 -16.03 3.48
C PRO A 250 13.72 -17.20 4.50
N PHE A 251 12.63 -17.97 4.49
CA PHE A 251 12.42 -19.13 5.39
C PHE A 251 11.57 -20.22 4.75
#